data_b8ecfb1470bb0ab193bcc740912c1a6d
#
_entry.id   b8ecfb1470bb0ab193bcc740912c1a6d
#
_cell.length_a   1.000
_cell.length_b   1.000
_cell.length_c   1.000
_cell.angle_alpha   90.00
_cell.angle_beta   90.00
_cell.angle_gamma   90.00
#
_symmetry.space_group_name_H-M   'P 1'
#
loop_
_entity.id
_entity.type
_entity.pdbx_description
1 polymer ?
#
loop_
_entity_poly.entity_id
_entity_poly.type
_entity_poly.pdbx_seq_one_letter_code
_entity_poly.pdbx_strand_id
1 'polypeptide(L)'
;CTGCITRGAEGNEICELQLMRESGALGFTDGNKSVSNARVMKRALNYAKSFDGLIIQHPEEPELSQGGMVNEGEFATRMGLTGIPNYSESMIIERDLWLVRDTKCRYHVSHISTKESVEIIRKAKKDGLPITCDTAPPYFMLNELSLENYRTFSKLSPPLRTEEDRNNIINGILDGTIDVIASDHTPQDQDAKRLPFNQAEFGGVGLETLLPMTLNLVKNYNLSLIKAISLITKNPSEILGLKTGTISPDSEADLIVFDLEKPWKINSESFHSKSKNSPFDGILVQGKNLMTFVRGRLVYKS
;
A
#
# COMPACT_ATOMS: atom_id res chain seq x y z
N CYS A 1 -13.79 3.38 7.83
CA CYS A 1 -12.81 2.70 8.72
C CYS A 1 -12.73 1.22 8.36
N THR A 2 -11.63 0.55 8.71
CA THR A 2 -11.47 -0.90 8.70
C THR A 2 -11.57 -1.46 10.12
N GLY A 3 -12.01 -2.72 10.26
CA GLY A 3 -11.95 -3.45 11.52
C GLY A 3 -10.74 -4.38 11.57
N CYS A 4 -10.38 -4.91 12.75
CA CYS A 4 -9.37 -5.95 12.85
C CYS A 4 -9.92 -7.31 12.41
N ILE A 5 -9.08 -8.14 11.76
CA ILE A 5 -9.39 -9.54 11.48
C ILE A 5 -9.35 -10.32 12.78
N THR A 6 -8.31 -10.11 13.59
CA THR A 6 -8.09 -10.82 14.86
C THR A 6 -8.07 -9.88 16.05
N ARG A 7 -8.41 -10.41 17.21
CA ARG A 7 -8.40 -9.67 18.47
C ARG A 7 -7.01 -9.13 18.78
N GLY A 8 -6.92 -7.82 19.01
CA GLY A 8 -5.65 -7.14 19.25
C GLY A 8 -4.65 -7.19 18.08
N ALA A 9 -5.08 -7.61 16.89
CA ALA A 9 -4.21 -7.86 15.74
C ALA A 9 -3.05 -8.83 16.11
N GLU A 10 -3.38 -9.92 16.83
CA GLU A 10 -2.41 -10.91 17.31
C GLU A 10 -2.36 -12.18 16.45
N GLY A 11 -3.22 -12.33 15.44
CA GLY A 11 -3.27 -13.46 14.54
C GLY A 11 -3.85 -14.76 15.14
N ASN A 12 -4.39 -14.73 16.36
CA ASN A 12 -4.79 -15.93 17.12
C ASN A 12 -6.29 -16.22 17.09
N GLU A 13 -7.12 -15.21 17.30
CA GLU A 13 -8.57 -15.34 17.43
C GLU A 13 -9.27 -14.28 16.58
N ILE A 14 -10.25 -14.71 15.76
CA ILE A 14 -11.00 -13.78 14.90
C ILE A 14 -11.92 -12.88 15.71
N CYS A 15 -12.10 -11.63 15.23
CA CYS A 15 -13.07 -10.69 15.76
C CYS A 15 -14.50 -10.99 15.30
N GLU A 16 -15.47 -10.28 15.86
CA GLU A 16 -16.87 -10.27 15.43
C GLU A 16 -17.04 -9.40 14.17
N LEU A 17 -16.58 -9.92 13.01
CA LEU A 17 -16.48 -9.17 11.78
C LEU A 17 -17.82 -8.58 11.33
N GLN A 18 -18.91 -9.34 11.47
CA GLN A 18 -20.22 -8.87 11.06
C GLN A 18 -20.70 -7.69 11.91
N LEU A 19 -20.52 -7.73 13.23
CA LEU A 19 -20.90 -6.60 14.10
C LEU A 19 -20.10 -5.34 13.77
N MET A 20 -18.81 -5.49 13.42
CA MET A 20 -18.02 -4.35 12.96
C MET A 20 -18.50 -3.83 11.58
N ARG A 21 -18.93 -4.73 10.68
CA ARG A 21 -19.55 -4.34 9.39
C ARG A 21 -20.83 -3.54 9.61
N GLU A 22 -21.69 -3.98 10.49
CA GLU A 22 -22.94 -3.29 10.87
C GLU A 22 -22.65 -1.92 11.52
N SER A 23 -21.51 -1.80 12.21
CA SER A 23 -21.00 -0.54 12.78
C SER A 23 -20.28 0.35 11.76
N GLY A 24 -20.21 -0.05 10.48
CA GLY A 24 -19.66 0.76 9.38
C GLY A 24 -18.25 0.42 8.95
N ALA A 25 -17.68 -0.71 9.35
CA ALA A 25 -16.39 -1.17 8.82
C ALA A 25 -16.51 -1.55 7.33
N LEU A 26 -15.59 -1.06 6.49
CA LEU A 26 -15.59 -1.28 5.03
C LEU A 26 -14.81 -2.53 4.63
N GLY A 27 -13.88 -2.97 5.46
CA GLY A 27 -13.04 -4.14 5.29
C GLY A 27 -12.35 -4.49 6.59
N PHE A 28 -11.59 -5.59 6.62
CA PHE A 28 -10.97 -6.12 7.83
C PHE A 28 -9.50 -6.41 7.59
N THR A 29 -8.64 -5.91 8.48
CA THR A 29 -7.18 -6.03 8.38
C THR A 29 -6.54 -6.00 9.77
N ASP A 30 -5.43 -6.70 9.96
CA ASP A 30 -4.60 -6.54 11.16
C ASP A 30 -3.48 -5.49 10.95
N GLY A 31 -3.68 -4.58 9.98
CA GLY A 31 -2.75 -3.49 9.68
C GLY A 31 -1.49 -4.00 8.98
N ASN A 32 -0.35 -3.69 9.55
CA ASN A 32 0.97 -4.13 9.07
C ASN A 32 1.38 -5.51 9.59
N LYS A 33 0.50 -6.22 10.28
CA LYS A 33 0.74 -7.59 10.73
C LYS A 33 0.02 -8.59 9.83
N SER A 34 0.72 -9.67 9.53
CA SER A 34 0.15 -10.77 8.75
C SER A 34 -0.61 -11.75 9.64
N VAL A 35 -1.79 -12.16 9.22
CA VAL A 35 -2.46 -13.33 9.84
C VAL A 35 -1.78 -14.59 9.29
N SER A 36 -0.64 -14.98 9.88
CA SER A 36 0.20 -16.08 9.40
C SER A 36 -0.43 -17.46 9.64
N ASN A 37 -1.30 -17.61 10.66
CA ASN A 37 -1.99 -18.86 10.92
C ASN A 37 -3.08 -19.15 9.86
N ALA A 38 -2.82 -20.11 8.97
CA ALA A 38 -3.72 -20.49 7.88
C ALA A 38 -5.12 -20.93 8.36
N ARG A 39 -5.24 -21.55 9.54
CA ARG A 39 -6.52 -21.96 10.11
C ARG A 39 -7.35 -20.75 10.54
N VAL A 40 -6.71 -19.75 11.14
CA VAL A 40 -7.35 -18.49 11.55
C VAL A 40 -7.80 -17.72 10.30
N MET A 41 -6.92 -17.57 9.31
CA MET A 41 -7.25 -16.90 8.05
C MET A 41 -8.41 -17.60 7.32
N LYS A 42 -8.40 -18.94 7.23
CA LYS A 42 -9.52 -19.68 6.63
C LYS A 42 -10.85 -19.41 7.33
N ARG A 43 -10.84 -19.34 8.68
CA ARG A 43 -12.05 -19.03 9.47
C ARG A 43 -12.52 -17.60 9.20
N ALA A 44 -11.60 -16.63 9.14
CA ALA A 44 -11.91 -15.24 8.84
C ALA A 44 -12.51 -15.08 7.44
N LEU A 45 -11.94 -15.72 6.42
CA LEU A 45 -12.46 -15.71 5.05
C LEU A 45 -13.86 -16.33 4.94
N ASN A 46 -14.10 -17.47 5.59
CA ASN A 46 -15.42 -18.09 5.63
C ASN A 46 -16.46 -17.21 6.31
N TYR A 47 -16.09 -16.58 7.43
CA TYR A 47 -16.97 -15.67 8.14
C TYR A 47 -17.27 -14.41 7.31
N ALA A 48 -16.23 -13.76 6.79
CA ALA A 48 -16.41 -12.58 5.95
C ALA A 48 -17.24 -12.86 4.69
N LYS A 49 -17.10 -14.04 4.08
CA LYS A 49 -17.88 -14.46 2.91
C LYS A 49 -19.39 -14.46 3.17
N SER A 50 -19.84 -14.77 4.40
CA SER A 50 -21.27 -14.86 4.72
C SER A 50 -22.04 -13.54 4.58
N PHE A 51 -21.35 -12.38 4.60
CA PHE A 51 -21.92 -11.05 4.45
C PHE A 51 -21.20 -10.18 3.39
N ASP A 52 -20.52 -10.84 2.44
CA ASP A 52 -19.73 -10.20 1.36
C ASP A 52 -18.64 -9.23 1.88
N GLY A 53 -18.04 -9.56 3.03
CA GLY A 53 -16.96 -8.79 3.62
C GLY A 53 -15.66 -8.87 2.83
N LEU A 54 -14.83 -7.83 2.93
CA LEU A 54 -13.51 -7.75 2.33
C LEU A 54 -12.43 -8.02 3.37
N ILE A 55 -11.62 -9.05 3.16
CA ILE A 55 -10.40 -9.28 3.96
C ILE A 55 -9.23 -8.60 3.25
N ILE A 56 -8.46 -7.82 4.00
CA ILE A 56 -7.30 -7.07 3.53
C ILE A 56 -6.08 -7.59 4.29
N GLN A 57 -5.07 -8.10 3.59
CA GLN A 57 -3.90 -8.72 4.19
C GLN A 57 -2.63 -7.98 3.77
N HIS A 58 -1.81 -7.61 4.76
CA HIS A 58 -0.40 -7.28 4.56
C HIS A 58 0.38 -8.61 4.48
N PRO A 59 0.88 -9.00 3.29
CA PRO A 59 1.48 -10.32 3.12
C PRO A 59 2.95 -10.31 3.52
N GLU A 60 3.25 -10.78 4.70
CA GLU A 60 4.62 -10.97 5.16
C GLU A 60 4.68 -12.19 6.08
N GLU A 61 5.56 -13.16 5.79
CA GLU A 61 5.78 -14.29 6.66
C GLU A 61 6.63 -13.84 7.85
N PRO A 62 6.05 -13.80 9.08
CA PRO A 62 6.71 -13.15 10.21
C PRO A 62 7.98 -13.88 10.69
N GLU A 63 8.05 -15.20 10.56
CA GLU A 63 9.24 -15.97 10.96
C GLU A 63 10.43 -15.69 10.01
N LEU A 64 10.17 -15.42 8.73
CA LEU A 64 11.19 -15.10 7.74
C LEU A 64 11.63 -13.62 7.80
N SER A 65 10.75 -12.74 8.22
CA SER A 65 11.04 -11.30 8.32
C SER A 65 11.62 -10.89 9.68
N GLN A 66 11.57 -11.77 10.66
CA GLN A 66 12.01 -11.49 12.03
C GLN A 66 13.46 -10.99 12.06
N GLY A 67 13.67 -9.80 12.62
CA GLY A 67 14.99 -9.17 12.72
C GLY A 67 15.57 -8.64 11.41
N GLY A 68 14.86 -8.81 10.30
CA GLY A 68 15.21 -8.24 9.01
C GLY A 68 14.99 -6.73 8.98
N MET A 69 15.75 -6.02 8.14
CA MET A 69 15.76 -4.56 8.08
C MET A 69 15.64 -4.01 6.68
N VAL A 70 16.06 -4.78 5.69
CA VAL A 70 16.13 -4.42 4.27
C VAL A 70 15.82 -5.64 3.41
N ASN A 71 15.70 -5.47 2.10
CA ASN A 71 15.58 -6.61 1.19
C ASN A 71 16.82 -7.51 1.27
N GLU A 72 16.62 -8.84 1.31
CA GLU A 72 17.72 -9.80 1.27
C GLU A 72 18.41 -9.77 -0.10
N GLY A 73 19.73 -9.73 -0.10
CA GLY A 73 20.51 -9.74 -1.32
C GLY A 73 21.94 -9.20 -1.14
N GLU A 74 22.60 -8.95 -2.27
CA GLU A 74 23.96 -8.42 -2.30
C GLU A 74 24.06 -7.06 -1.60
N PHE A 75 23.04 -6.19 -1.78
CA PHE A 75 23.00 -4.88 -1.15
C PHE A 75 22.98 -4.99 0.38
N ALA A 76 22.11 -5.84 0.95
CA ALA A 76 22.02 -6.09 2.40
C ALA A 76 23.38 -6.59 2.95
N THR A 77 24.00 -7.56 2.26
CA THR A 77 25.30 -8.11 2.64
C THR A 77 26.38 -7.04 2.65
N ARG A 78 26.44 -6.20 1.62
CA ARG A 78 27.40 -5.10 1.51
C ARG A 78 27.21 -4.06 2.61
N MET A 79 25.97 -3.80 3.02
CA MET A 79 25.63 -2.87 4.10
C MET A 79 25.78 -3.49 5.49
N GLY A 80 26.01 -4.80 5.61
CA GLY A 80 26.07 -5.50 6.89
C GLY A 80 24.73 -5.53 7.63
N LEU A 81 23.61 -5.55 6.88
CA LEU A 81 22.26 -5.54 7.42
C LEU A 81 21.59 -6.90 7.22
N THR A 82 20.71 -7.28 8.16
CA THR A 82 19.90 -8.49 8.04
C THR A 82 18.82 -8.28 6.97
N GLY A 83 18.76 -9.21 6.00
CA GLY A 83 17.79 -9.17 4.91
C GLY A 83 16.44 -9.78 5.27
N ILE A 84 15.40 -9.32 4.59
CA ILE A 84 14.05 -9.92 4.53
C ILE A 84 13.93 -10.54 3.14
N PRO A 85 13.78 -11.86 3.01
CA PRO A 85 13.68 -12.49 1.70
C PRO A 85 12.40 -12.05 0.97
N ASN A 86 12.47 -11.85 -0.34
CA ASN A 86 11.33 -11.44 -1.15
C ASN A 86 10.19 -12.47 -1.12
N TYR A 87 10.52 -13.76 -1.01
CA TYR A 87 9.51 -14.82 -0.92
C TYR A 87 8.73 -14.82 0.41
N SER A 88 9.13 -14.05 1.43
CA SER A 88 8.29 -13.85 2.63
C SER A 88 6.93 -13.24 2.29
N GLU A 89 6.88 -12.38 1.26
CA GLU A 89 5.66 -11.77 0.73
C GLU A 89 4.87 -12.78 -0.12
N SER A 90 5.50 -13.40 -1.10
CA SER A 90 4.83 -14.31 -2.04
C SER A 90 4.30 -15.59 -1.39
N MET A 91 4.95 -16.12 -0.37
CA MET A 91 4.48 -17.30 0.38
C MET A 91 3.13 -17.06 1.04
N ILE A 92 2.95 -15.92 1.69
CA ILE A 92 1.65 -15.56 2.31
C ILE A 92 0.58 -15.39 1.24
N ILE A 93 0.90 -14.75 0.13
CA ILE A 93 -0.04 -14.57 -0.99
C ILE A 93 -0.47 -15.95 -1.55
N GLU A 94 0.47 -16.82 -1.88
CA GLU A 94 0.15 -18.16 -2.41
C GLU A 94 -0.69 -18.99 -1.45
N ARG A 95 -0.34 -18.99 -0.15
CA ARG A 95 -1.12 -19.66 0.88
C ARG A 95 -2.56 -19.14 0.90
N ASP A 96 -2.75 -17.81 0.90
CA ASP A 96 -4.06 -17.20 0.99
C ASP A 96 -4.89 -17.42 -0.28
N LEU A 97 -4.27 -17.47 -1.44
CA LEU A 97 -4.96 -17.81 -2.69
C LEU A 97 -5.57 -19.21 -2.69
N TRP A 98 -4.94 -20.19 -2.04
CA TRP A 98 -5.55 -21.51 -1.80
C TRP A 98 -6.82 -21.37 -0.96
N LEU A 99 -6.80 -20.55 0.08
CA LEU A 99 -7.94 -20.32 0.96
C LEU A 99 -9.05 -19.53 0.22
N VAL A 100 -8.68 -18.56 -0.60
CA VAL A 100 -9.62 -17.80 -1.43
C VAL A 100 -10.27 -18.68 -2.50
N ARG A 101 -9.56 -19.64 -3.10
CA ARG A 101 -10.13 -20.62 -4.02
C ARG A 101 -11.25 -21.44 -3.38
N ASP A 102 -11.05 -21.84 -2.13
CA ASP A 102 -12.02 -22.65 -1.37
C ASP A 102 -13.22 -21.79 -0.93
N THR A 103 -12.97 -20.64 -0.35
CA THR A 103 -14.00 -19.79 0.27
C THR A 103 -14.75 -18.87 -0.70
N LYS A 104 -14.11 -18.48 -1.80
CA LYS A 104 -14.60 -17.44 -2.73
C LYS A 104 -14.89 -16.11 -2.03
N CYS A 105 -14.19 -15.81 -0.93
CA CYS A 105 -14.27 -14.54 -0.23
C CYS A 105 -13.55 -13.45 -1.02
N ARG A 106 -14.04 -12.23 -0.92
CA ARG A 106 -13.33 -11.03 -1.43
C ARG A 106 -12.05 -10.83 -0.62
N TYR A 107 -10.93 -10.72 -1.34
CA TYR A 107 -9.61 -10.63 -0.73
C TYR A 107 -8.78 -9.54 -1.40
N HIS A 108 -8.14 -8.72 -0.60
CA HIS A 108 -7.26 -7.65 -1.07
C HIS A 108 -5.85 -7.85 -0.50
N VAL A 109 -4.86 -7.82 -1.38
CA VAL A 109 -3.44 -7.94 -1.02
C VAL A 109 -2.85 -6.54 -0.94
N SER A 110 -2.44 -6.12 0.25
CA SER A 110 -1.91 -4.77 0.46
C SER A 110 -0.41 -4.69 0.25
N HIS A 111 0.01 -3.60 -0.40
CA HIS A 111 1.40 -3.14 -0.50
C HIS A 111 2.35 -4.16 -1.12
N ILE A 112 1.94 -4.80 -2.25
CA ILE A 112 2.86 -5.71 -2.94
C ILE A 112 4.09 -4.96 -3.43
N SER A 113 5.24 -5.60 -3.29
CA SER A 113 6.54 -5.01 -3.58
C SER A 113 7.45 -5.86 -4.47
N THR A 114 7.10 -7.14 -4.71
CA THR A 114 7.97 -8.10 -5.40
C THR A 114 7.43 -8.50 -6.77
N LYS A 115 8.34 -8.89 -7.67
CA LYS A 115 8.03 -9.45 -9.00
C LYS A 115 7.14 -10.69 -8.89
N GLU A 116 7.50 -11.59 -8.00
CA GLU A 116 6.79 -12.86 -7.79
C GLU A 116 5.35 -12.60 -7.38
N SER A 117 5.10 -11.64 -6.50
CA SER A 117 3.75 -11.25 -6.08
C SER A 117 2.90 -10.77 -7.26
N VAL A 118 3.47 -9.95 -8.14
CA VAL A 118 2.77 -9.48 -9.34
C VAL A 118 2.40 -10.67 -10.25
N GLU A 119 3.32 -11.61 -10.47
CA GLU A 119 3.07 -12.78 -11.31
C GLU A 119 2.00 -13.71 -10.74
N ILE A 120 2.04 -13.98 -9.43
CA ILE A 120 1.08 -14.81 -8.72
C ILE A 120 -0.32 -14.19 -8.79
N ILE A 121 -0.44 -12.88 -8.50
CA ILE A 121 -1.72 -12.16 -8.55
C ILE A 121 -2.27 -12.10 -9.97
N ARG A 122 -1.43 -11.83 -10.97
CA ARG A 122 -1.82 -11.83 -12.39
C ARG A 122 -2.44 -13.16 -12.79
N LYS A 123 -1.81 -14.28 -12.40
CA LYS A 123 -2.33 -15.63 -12.64
C LYS A 123 -3.66 -15.85 -11.91
N ALA A 124 -3.73 -15.49 -10.63
CA ALA A 124 -4.95 -15.68 -9.84
C ALA A 124 -6.15 -14.90 -10.39
N LYS A 125 -5.94 -13.68 -10.90
CA LYS A 125 -6.97 -12.89 -11.59
C LYS A 125 -7.42 -13.55 -12.88
N LYS A 126 -6.49 -14.10 -13.68
CA LYS A 126 -6.83 -14.88 -14.89
C LYS A 126 -7.65 -16.12 -14.57
N ASP A 127 -7.40 -16.76 -13.43
CA ASP A 127 -8.17 -17.89 -12.91
C ASP A 127 -9.54 -17.48 -12.36
N GLY A 128 -9.90 -16.19 -12.39
CA GLY A 128 -11.20 -15.67 -11.94
C GLY A 128 -11.37 -15.62 -10.43
N LEU A 129 -10.29 -15.57 -9.65
CA LEU A 129 -10.41 -15.41 -8.20
C LEU A 129 -10.86 -13.98 -7.83
N PRO A 130 -11.67 -13.82 -6.77
CA PRO A 130 -12.17 -12.52 -6.32
C PRO A 130 -11.10 -11.78 -5.51
N ILE A 131 -9.97 -11.46 -6.17
CA ILE A 131 -8.84 -10.78 -5.55
C ILE A 131 -8.57 -9.43 -6.20
N THR A 132 -8.10 -8.51 -5.37
CA THR A 132 -7.54 -7.22 -5.76
C THR A 132 -6.22 -6.99 -5.03
N CYS A 133 -5.42 -6.05 -5.50
CA CYS A 133 -4.19 -5.69 -4.79
C CYS A 133 -3.87 -4.21 -4.94
N ASP A 134 -3.07 -3.72 -4.02
CA ASP A 134 -2.44 -2.41 -4.11
C ASP A 134 -0.91 -2.48 -4.05
N THR A 135 -0.30 -1.40 -4.43
CA THR A 135 1.09 -1.05 -4.15
C THR A 135 1.16 0.38 -3.66
N ALA A 136 2.34 0.85 -3.26
CA ALA A 136 2.54 2.22 -2.81
C ALA A 136 3.67 2.93 -3.56
N PRO A 137 3.71 4.27 -3.57
CA PRO A 137 4.72 5.05 -4.29
C PRO A 137 6.16 4.62 -4.06
N PRO A 138 6.62 4.23 -2.85
CA PRO A 138 7.99 3.77 -2.66
C PRO A 138 8.38 2.60 -3.56
N TYR A 139 7.47 1.65 -3.81
CA TYR A 139 7.77 0.40 -4.52
C TYR A 139 7.83 0.53 -6.04
N PHE A 140 7.36 1.63 -6.62
CA PHE A 140 7.56 1.92 -8.05
C PHE A 140 8.44 3.14 -8.33
N MET A 141 8.77 3.92 -7.30
CA MET A 141 9.64 5.09 -7.43
C MET A 141 11.07 4.88 -6.95
N LEU A 142 11.26 4.02 -5.95
CA LEU A 142 12.52 3.77 -5.26
C LEU A 142 12.91 2.29 -5.34
N ASN A 143 14.18 2.01 -5.09
CA ASN A 143 14.70 0.66 -4.92
C ASN A 143 15.65 0.62 -3.71
N GLU A 144 16.25 -0.53 -3.42
CA GLU A 144 17.14 -0.74 -2.27
C GLU A 144 18.31 0.23 -2.21
N LEU A 145 18.79 0.78 -3.35
CA LEU A 145 19.88 1.76 -3.39
C LEU A 145 19.49 3.08 -2.67
N SER A 146 18.20 3.35 -2.49
CA SER A 146 17.73 4.51 -1.74
C SER A 146 18.00 4.42 -0.24
N LEU A 147 18.54 3.30 0.23
CA LEU A 147 19.00 3.06 1.60
C LEU A 147 20.48 3.39 1.81
N GLU A 148 21.21 3.77 0.75
CA GLU A 148 22.61 4.18 0.88
C GLU A 148 22.80 5.20 2.00
N ASN A 149 23.95 5.10 2.67
CA ASN A 149 24.26 5.90 3.89
C ASN A 149 23.29 5.65 5.06
N TYR A 150 22.66 4.47 5.12
CA TYR A 150 21.73 4.09 6.21
C TYR A 150 20.58 5.07 6.40
N ARG A 151 20.00 5.54 5.29
CA ARG A 151 18.90 6.51 5.31
C ARG A 151 17.64 5.91 5.94
N THR A 152 17.37 6.24 7.19
CA THR A 152 16.25 5.69 7.96
C THR A 152 14.87 6.04 7.38
N PHE A 153 14.72 7.17 6.68
CA PHE A 153 13.46 7.56 6.02
C PHE A 153 13.06 6.61 4.88
N SER A 154 14.02 5.82 4.37
CA SER A 154 13.78 4.77 3.39
C SER A 154 13.62 3.38 4.01
N LYS A 155 13.67 3.23 5.35
CA LYS A 155 13.37 1.97 6.05
C LYS A 155 11.87 1.78 6.14
N LEU A 156 11.32 0.96 5.24
CA LEU A 156 9.89 0.72 5.02
C LEU A 156 9.54 -0.77 5.17
N SER A 157 8.28 -1.07 5.43
CA SER A 157 7.70 -2.42 5.39
C SER A 157 6.49 -2.41 4.46
N PRO A 158 6.54 -3.22 3.36
CA PRO A 158 7.66 -4.03 2.88
C PRO A 158 8.95 -3.24 2.66
N PRO A 159 10.14 -3.89 2.69
CA PRO A 159 11.39 -3.20 2.38
C PRO A 159 11.45 -2.80 0.90
N LEU A 160 12.21 -1.74 0.59
CA LEU A 160 12.51 -1.38 -0.78
C LEU A 160 13.29 -2.54 -1.45
N ARG A 161 12.76 -3.01 -2.58
CA ARG A 161 13.24 -4.18 -3.30
C ARG A 161 14.28 -3.82 -4.37
N THR A 162 14.66 -4.80 -5.18
CA THR A 162 15.58 -4.62 -6.30
C THR A 162 14.98 -3.73 -7.40
N GLU A 163 15.84 -3.29 -8.34
CA GLU A 163 15.40 -2.57 -9.53
C GLU A 163 14.51 -3.45 -10.44
N GLU A 164 14.74 -4.77 -10.46
CA GLU A 164 13.91 -5.71 -11.19
C GLU A 164 12.50 -5.76 -10.61
N ASP A 165 12.36 -5.84 -9.28
CA ASP A 165 11.07 -5.80 -8.59
C ASP A 165 10.34 -4.50 -8.89
N ARG A 166 11.01 -3.35 -8.73
CA ARG A 166 10.44 -2.04 -9.03
C ARG A 166 9.86 -1.96 -10.45
N ASN A 167 10.60 -2.45 -11.44
CA ASN A 167 10.13 -2.46 -12.83
C ASN A 167 8.94 -3.39 -13.03
N ASN A 168 8.87 -4.52 -12.33
CA ASN A 168 7.73 -5.43 -12.38
C ASN A 168 6.49 -4.85 -11.69
N ILE A 169 6.64 -4.09 -10.60
CA ILE A 169 5.53 -3.33 -10.00
C ILE A 169 4.97 -2.31 -11.01
N ILE A 170 5.83 -1.56 -11.69
CA ILE A 170 5.41 -0.62 -12.75
C ILE A 170 4.64 -1.36 -13.84
N ASN A 171 5.17 -2.48 -14.35
CA ASN A 171 4.50 -3.29 -15.36
C ASN A 171 3.13 -3.79 -14.87
N GLY A 172 3.01 -4.19 -13.60
CA GLY A 172 1.75 -4.60 -12.98
C GLY A 172 0.71 -3.47 -12.89
N ILE A 173 1.16 -2.22 -12.70
CA ILE A 173 0.30 -1.04 -12.76
C ILE A 173 -0.17 -0.78 -14.21
N LEU A 174 0.74 -0.86 -15.17
CA LEU A 174 0.48 -0.57 -16.57
C LEU A 174 -0.48 -1.58 -17.20
N ASP A 175 -0.32 -2.87 -16.92
CA ASP A 175 -1.17 -3.94 -17.46
C ASP A 175 -2.48 -4.14 -16.69
N GLY A 176 -2.65 -3.49 -15.53
CA GLY A 176 -3.87 -3.56 -14.72
C GLY A 176 -3.91 -4.76 -13.76
N THR A 177 -2.79 -5.44 -13.55
CA THR A 177 -2.65 -6.45 -12.48
C THR A 177 -2.81 -5.80 -11.11
N ILE A 178 -2.24 -4.61 -10.92
CA ILE A 178 -2.37 -3.81 -9.70
C ILE A 178 -3.58 -2.87 -9.86
N ASP A 179 -4.50 -2.93 -8.91
CA ASP A 179 -5.80 -2.23 -8.98
C ASP A 179 -5.74 -0.83 -8.38
N VAL A 180 -4.89 -0.64 -7.36
CA VAL A 180 -4.88 0.57 -6.53
C VAL A 180 -3.44 0.99 -6.24
N ILE A 181 -3.22 2.29 -6.11
CA ILE A 181 -2.02 2.85 -5.48
C ILE A 181 -2.45 3.42 -4.13
N ALA A 182 -2.02 2.79 -3.05
CA ALA A 182 -2.25 3.24 -1.69
C ALA A 182 -1.19 4.25 -1.25
N SER A 183 -1.46 5.05 -0.22
CA SER A 183 -0.48 6.01 0.30
C SER A 183 0.60 5.35 1.15
N ASP A 184 0.31 4.22 1.74
CA ASP A 184 1.14 3.55 2.76
C ASP A 184 1.67 4.57 3.81
N HIS A 185 0.74 5.41 4.29
CA HIS A 185 1.06 6.48 5.23
C HIS A 185 1.27 5.92 6.63
N THR A 186 2.52 5.71 6.98
CA THR A 186 2.95 5.16 8.28
C THR A 186 3.88 6.16 8.98
N PRO A 187 3.29 7.23 9.56
CA PRO A 187 4.06 8.27 10.23
C PRO A 187 4.73 7.74 11.49
N GLN A 188 6.00 8.07 11.67
CA GLN A 188 6.78 7.71 12.84
C GLN A 188 7.20 8.95 13.61
N ASP A 189 7.44 8.78 14.89
CA ASP A 189 8.03 9.81 15.71
C ASP A 189 9.42 10.22 15.18
N GLN A 190 9.75 11.49 15.32
CA GLN A 190 11.01 12.02 14.82
C GLN A 190 12.22 11.35 15.50
N ASP A 191 12.13 11.07 16.78
CA ASP A 191 13.20 10.43 17.53
C ASP A 191 13.36 8.97 17.11
N ALA A 192 12.26 8.25 16.86
CA ALA A 192 12.29 6.88 16.36
C ALA A 192 12.98 6.74 14.99
N LYS A 193 12.94 7.79 14.15
CA LYS A 193 13.61 7.81 12.83
C LYS A 193 15.04 8.36 12.86
N ARG A 194 15.49 8.96 13.98
CA ARG A 194 16.86 9.45 14.19
C ARG A 194 17.79 8.42 14.83
N LEU A 195 17.25 7.31 15.29
CA LEU A 195 18.02 6.21 15.83
C LEU A 195 18.96 5.61 14.76
N PRO A 196 20.01 4.88 15.17
CA PRO A 196 20.78 4.06 14.25
C PRO A 196 19.87 3.16 13.41
N PHE A 197 20.25 2.86 12.18
CA PHE A 197 19.39 2.19 11.20
C PHE A 197 18.74 0.89 11.71
N ASN A 198 19.48 0.08 12.48
CA ASN A 198 18.98 -1.16 13.06
C ASN A 198 17.90 -0.94 14.13
N GLN A 199 17.90 0.21 14.80
CA GLN A 199 16.96 0.57 15.86
C GLN A 199 15.82 1.49 15.37
N ALA A 200 15.99 2.10 14.19
CA ALA A 200 14.99 3.00 13.63
C ALA A 200 13.71 2.22 13.25
N GLU A 201 12.55 2.83 13.48
CA GLU A 201 11.25 2.25 13.13
C GLU A 201 11.01 2.20 11.62
N PHE A 202 10.24 1.21 11.17
CA PHE A 202 9.75 1.12 9.79
C PHE A 202 8.66 2.16 9.54
N GLY A 203 8.53 2.62 8.29
CA GLY A 203 7.43 3.46 7.83
C GLY A 203 7.85 4.82 7.32
N GLY A 204 6.98 5.41 6.52
CA GLY A 204 7.14 6.71 5.89
C GLY A 204 5.83 7.48 5.76
N VAL A 205 5.89 8.81 5.68
CA VAL A 205 4.71 9.61 5.36
C VAL A 205 4.47 9.61 3.84
N GLY A 206 3.26 9.27 3.40
CA GLY A 206 2.91 9.05 2.00
C GLY A 206 1.75 9.88 1.48
N LEU A 207 0.88 10.47 2.35
CA LEU A 207 -0.34 11.15 1.90
C LEU A 207 -0.08 12.31 0.94
N GLU A 208 0.86 13.19 1.29
CA GLU A 208 1.12 14.42 0.51
C GLU A 208 1.98 14.17 -0.73
N THR A 209 2.52 12.96 -0.89
CA THR A 209 3.31 12.55 -2.06
C THR A 209 2.57 11.62 -3.00
N LEU A 210 1.39 11.12 -2.63
CA LEU A 210 0.62 10.16 -3.41
C LEU A 210 0.32 10.69 -4.83
N LEU A 211 -0.25 11.88 -4.93
CA LEU A 211 -0.61 12.47 -6.22
C LEU A 211 0.60 12.69 -7.15
N PRO A 212 1.67 13.43 -6.76
CA PRO A 212 2.79 13.68 -7.66
C PRO A 212 3.54 12.40 -8.06
N MET A 213 3.64 11.41 -7.16
CA MET A 213 4.26 10.12 -7.50
C MET A 213 3.39 9.31 -8.48
N THR A 214 2.07 9.32 -8.33
CA THR A 214 1.15 8.68 -9.29
C THR A 214 1.23 9.38 -10.66
N LEU A 215 1.32 10.71 -10.70
CA LEU A 215 1.46 11.47 -11.95
C LEU A 215 2.80 11.22 -12.66
N ASN A 216 3.83 10.79 -11.93
CA ASN A 216 5.09 10.37 -12.54
C ASN A 216 4.91 9.21 -13.52
N LEU A 217 3.96 8.30 -13.27
CA LEU A 217 3.63 7.20 -14.18
C LEU A 217 3.05 7.69 -15.52
N VAL A 218 2.29 8.79 -15.47
CA VAL A 218 1.77 9.42 -16.70
C VAL A 218 2.91 9.96 -17.56
N LYS A 219 3.85 10.65 -16.94
CA LYS A 219 4.93 11.32 -17.62
C LYS A 219 5.99 10.36 -18.15
N ASN A 220 6.41 9.40 -17.34
CA ASN A 220 7.59 8.58 -17.64
C ASN A 220 7.24 7.20 -18.22
N TYR A 221 6.00 6.73 -18.06
CA TYR A 221 5.58 5.39 -18.47
C TYR A 221 4.35 5.37 -19.37
N ASN A 222 3.93 6.53 -19.91
CA ASN A 222 2.78 6.67 -20.81
C ASN A 222 1.45 6.13 -20.26
N LEU A 223 1.28 6.08 -18.94
CA LEU A 223 -0.01 5.74 -18.36
C LEU A 223 -0.99 6.90 -18.65
N SER A 224 -2.21 6.59 -19.11
CA SER A 224 -3.19 7.66 -19.31
C SER A 224 -3.54 8.36 -17.99
N LEU A 225 -3.73 9.68 -18.03
CA LEU A 225 -4.05 10.48 -16.84
C LEU A 225 -5.30 9.95 -16.13
N ILE A 226 -6.34 9.60 -16.88
CA ILE A 226 -7.59 9.05 -16.32
C ILE A 226 -7.32 7.73 -15.59
N LYS A 227 -6.50 6.84 -16.15
CA LYS A 227 -6.14 5.58 -15.50
C LYS A 227 -5.30 5.84 -14.24
N ALA A 228 -4.33 6.75 -14.29
CA ALA A 228 -3.53 7.11 -13.13
C ALA A 228 -4.40 7.65 -11.97
N ILE A 229 -5.31 8.57 -12.25
CA ILE A 229 -6.22 9.11 -11.24
C ILE A 229 -7.20 8.05 -10.74
N SER A 230 -7.69 7.14 -11.59
CA SER A 230 -8.59 6.07 -11.15
C SER A 230 -7.95 5.13 -10.13
N LEU A 231 -6.62 4.88 -10.22
CA LEU A 231 -5.89 4.03 -9.27
C LEU A 231 -5.89 4.58 -7.83
N ILE A 232 -6.09 5.89 -7.65
CA ILE A 232 -6.10 6.55 -6.33
C ILE A 232 -7.49 7.12 -5.95
N THR A 233 -8.51 6.94 -6.79
CA THR A 233 -9.87 7.48 -6.56
C THR A 233 -10.96 6.45 -6.78
N LYS A 234 -11.34 6.20 -8.03
CA LYS A 234 -12.44 5.32 -8.41
C LYS A 234 -12.22 3.88 -7.97
N ASN A 235 -11.05 3.31 -8.29
CA ASN A 235 -10.78 1.90 -8.02
C ASN A 235 -10.85 1.55 -6.52
N PRO A 236 -10.17 2.29 -5.60
CA PRO A 236 -10.31 2.02 -4.17
C PRO A 236 -11.75 2.22 -3.67
N SER A 237 -12.50 3.19 -4.23
CA SER A 237 -13.91 3.39 -3.90
C SER A 237 -14.78 2.18 -4.27
N GLU A 238 -14.59 1.63 -5.46
CA GLU A 238 -15.31 0.42 -5.93
C GLU A 238 -14.97 -0.81 -5.09
N ILE A 239 -13.70 -1.02 -4.76
CA ILE A 239 -13.25 -2.14 -3.92
C ILE A 239 -13.86 -2.05 -2.52
N LEU A 240 -13.94 -0.85 -1.95
CA LEU A 240 -14.52 -0.62 -0.63
C LEU A 240 -16.04 -0.48 -0.63
N GLY A 241 -16.68 -0.47 -1.81
CA GLY A 241 -18.13 -0.29 -1.94
C GLY A 241 -18.61 1.13 -1.60
N LEU A 242 -17.77 2.14 -1.83
CA LEU A 242 -18.10 3.55 -1.61
C LEU A 242 -18.71 4.17 -2.87
N LYS A 243 -19.56 5.18 -2.69
CA LYS A 243 -20.16 5.97 -3.79
C LYS A 243 -19.36 7.26 -4.02
N THR A 244 -18.03 7.15 -4.14
CA THR A 244 -17.11 8.27 -4.30
C THR A 244 -16.14 8.00 -5.47
N GLY A 245 -15.20 8.89 -5.72
CA GLY A 245 -14.15 8.69 -6.73
C GLY A 245 -14.58 8.95 -8.17
N THR A 246 -15.77 9.50 -8.39
CA THR A 246 -16.28 9.88 -9.72
C THR A 246 -16.89 11.28 -9.69
N ILE A 247 -16.88 11.96 -10.84
CA ILE A 247 -17.57 13.23 -11.04
C ILE A 247 -18.84 12.92 -11.79
N SER A 248 -19.98 12.89 -11.09
CA SER A 248 -21.29 12.64 -11.67
C SER A 248 -22.35 13.58 -11.07
N PRO A 249 -23.43 13.87 -11.80
CA PRO A 249 -24.56 14.64 -11.24
C PRO A 249 -25.03 14.00 -9.92
N ASP A 250 -25.41 14.82 -8.97
CA ASP A 250 -25.95 14.44 -7.64
C ASP A 250 -24.95 13.73 -6.70
N SER A 251 -23.67 13.62 -7.09
CA SER A 251 -22.60 13.15 -6.20
C SER A 251 -22.11 14.26 -5.28
N GLU A 252 -21.60 13.86 -4.10
CA GLU A 252 -20.91 14.82 -3.22
C GLU A 252 -19.73 15.45 -3.94
N ALA A 253 -19.57 16.76 -3.82
CA ALA A 253 -18.50 17.51 -4.49
C ALA A 253 -17.19 17.42 -3.67
N ASP A 254 -16.61 16.23 -3.61
CA ASP A 254 -15.26 15.96 -3.09
C ASP A 254 -14.29 16.03 -4.26
N LEU A 255 -13.68 17.19 -4.46
CA LEU A 255 -12.92 17.50 -5.67
C LEU A 255 -11.53 18.06 -5.33
N ILE A 256 -10.58 17.80 -6.20
CA ILE A 256 -9.29 18.51 -6.21
C ILE A 256 -9.11 19.23 -7.54
N VAL A 257 -8.43 20.38 -7.48
CA VAL A 257 -7.90 21.08 -8.65
C VAL A 257 -6.38 21.04 -8.54
N PHE A 258 -5.72 20.46 -9.53
CA PHE A 258 -4.27 20.37 -9.54
C PHE A 258 -3.70 20.82 -10.88
N ASP A 259 -2.46 21.32 -10.85
CA ASP A 259 -1.68 21.68 -12.03
C ASP A 259 -0.73 20.54 -12.35
N LEU A 260 -0.92 19.89 -13.50
CA LEU A 260 -0.15 18.73 -13.96
C LEU A 260 1.33 19.05 -14.21
N GLU A 261 1.60 20.25 -14.71
CA GLU A 261 2.93 20.67 -15.18
C GLU A 261 3.76 21.40 -14.11
N LYS A 262 3.13 21.87 -13.03
CA LYS A 262 3.81 22.69 -12.01
C LYS A 262 4.92 21.93 -11.34
N PRO A 263 6.21 22.32 -11.53
CA PRO A 263 7.33 21.70 -10.86
C PRO A 263 7.43 22.20 -9.42
N TRP A 264 7.83 21.31 -8.51
CA TRP A 264 8.14 21.68 -7.14
C TRP A 264 9.08 20.66 -6.50
N LYS A 265 9.77 21.07 -5.45
CA LYS A 265 10.63 20.20 -4.65
C LYS A 265 9.86 19.76 -3.41
N ILE A 266 9.82 18.47 -3.17
CA ILE A 266 9.25 17.93 -1.93
C ILE A 266 10.10 18.41 -0.76
N ASN A 267 9.44 19.07 0.17
CA ASN A 267 10.02 19.51 1.43
C ASN A 267 9.15 18.99 2.57
N SER A 268 9.60 17.93 3.20
CA SER A 268 8.83 17.26 4.25
C SER A 268 8.53 18.15 5.44
N GLU A 269 9.40 19.15 5.73
CA GLU A 269 9.16 20.12 6.80
C GLU A 269 7.90 20.97 6.57
N SER A 270 7.50 21.16 5.30
CA SER A 270 6.31 21.91 4.93
C SER A 270 5.02 21.06 4.93
N PHE A 271 5.10 19.76 5.18
CA PHE A 271 3.93 18.87 5.20
C PHE A 271 2.96 19.22 6.34
N HIS A 272 1.67 19.00 6.11
CA HIS A 272 0.65 19.07 7.16
C HIS A 272 0.76 17.91 8.15
N SER A 273 1.31 16.78 7.73
CA SER A 273 1.63 15.68 8.62
C SER A 273 2.53 16.17 9.77
N LYS A 274 2.25 15.76 11.00
CA LYS A 274 3.11 16.04 12.15
C LYS A 274 4.47 15.38 11.99
N SER A 275 4.50 14.16 11.49
CA SER A 275 5.73 13.44 11.15
C SER A 275 6.30 13.89 9.81
N LYS A 276 7.63 13.93 9.71
CA LYS A 276 8.36 14.46 8.55
C LYS A 276 9.20 13.41 7.82
N ASN A 277 9.05 12.13 8.18
CA ASN A 277 9.84 11.02 7.69
C ASN A 277 9.41 10.55 6.28
N SER A 278 9.53 11.44 5.29
CA SER A 278 9.24 11.11 3.89
C SER A 278 10.44 10.49 3.19
N PRO A 279 10.30 9.32 2.54
CA PRO A 279 11.36 8.77 1.68
C PRO A 279 11.64 9.63 0.45
N PHE A 280 10.72 10.53 0.11
CA PHE A 280 10.79 11.40 -1.07
C PHE A 280 11.29 12.82 -0.77
N ASP A 281 11.70 13.11 0.46
CA ASP A 281 12.19 14.44 0.82
C ASP A 281 13.35 14.87 -0.10
N GLY A 282 13.27 16.10 -0.60
CA GLY A 282 14.27 16.67 -1.50
C GLY A 282 14.10 16.30 -2.99
N ILE A 283 13.18 15.41 -3.37
CA ILE A 283 12.95 15.01 -4.76
C ILE A 283 12.17 16.10 -5.52
N LEU A 284 12.60 16.36 -6.76
CA LEU A 284 11.88 17.24 -7.69
C LEU A 284 10.76 16.46 -8.38
N VAL A 285 9.57 17.01 -8.35
CA VAL A 285 8.36 16.41 -8.93
C VAL A 285 7.55 17.41 -9.73
N GLN A 286 6.59 16.91 -10.51
CA GLN A 286 5.57 17.71 -11.17
C GLN A 286 4.18 17.28 -10.68
N GLY A 287 3.23 18.18 -10.86
CA GLY A 287 1.87 17.96 -10.39
C GLY A 287 1.67 18.48 -8.96
N LYS A 288 0.98 19.59 -8.84
CA LYS A 288 0.73 20.24 -7.54
C LYS A 288 -0.76 20.43 -7.32
N ASN A 289 -1.25 19.95 -6.16
CA ASN A 289 -2.61 20.27 -5.73
C ASN A 289 -2.71 21.78 -5.47
N LEU A 290 -3.72 22.41 -6.07
CA LEU A 290 -3.99 23.84 -5.93
C LEU A 290 -5.16 24.11 -5.01
N MET A 291 -6.22 23.28 -5.08
CA MET A 291 -7.43 23.43 -4.27
C MET A 291 -8.00 22.05 -3.93
N THR A 292 -8.58 21.95 -2.74
CA THR A 292 -9.35 20.78 -2.31
C THR A 292 -10.71 21.24 -1.81
N PHE A 293 -11.75 20.57 -2.30
CA PHE A 293 -13.14 20.77 -1.86
C PHE A 293 -13.63 19.49 -1.19
N VAL A 294 -14.33 19.65 -0.09
CA VAL A 294 -15.02 18.57 0.62
C VAL A 294 -16.48 18.98 0.77
N ARG A 295 -17.38 18.19 0.22
CA ARG A 295 -18.82 18.49 0.16
C ARG A 295 -19.10 19.89 -0.38
N GLY A 296 -18.38 20.27 -1.43
CA GLY A 296 -18.49 21.58 -2.08
C GLY A 296 -17.84 22.74 -1.32
N ARG A 297 -17.25 22.53 -0.15
CA ARG A 297 -16.54 23.58 0.60
C ARG A 297 -15.06 23.56 0.29
N LEU A 298 -14.48 24.71 -0.03
CA LEU A 298 -13.05 24.89 -0.19
C LEU A 298 -12.38 24.69 1.19
N VAL A 299 -11.56 23.63 1.34
CA VAL A 299 -10.86 23.30 2.59
C VAL A 299 -9.35 23.50 2.50
N TYR A 300 -8.82 23.59 1.27
CA TYR A 300 -7.40 23.85 1.05
C TYR A 300 -7.21 24.68 -0.23
N LYS A 301 -6.27 25.64 -0.17
CA LYS A 301 -5.78 26.42 -1.31
C LYS A 301 -4.27 26.61 -1.16
N SER A 302 -3.49 26.22 -2.22
CA SER A 302 -2.03 26.37 -2.27
C SER A 302 -1.62 27.84 -2.46
#